data_c852d51e365b486f40c4f4a21dffeeb8
#
_entry.id   c852d51e365b486f40c4f4a21dffeeb8
#
_cell.length_a   1.000
_cell.length_b   1.000
_cell.length_c   1.000
_cell.angle_alpha   90.00
_cell.angle_beta   90.00
_cell.angle_gamma   90.00
#
_symmetry.space_group_name_H-M   'P 1'
#
loop_
_entity.id
_entity.type
_entity.pdbx_description
1 polymer ?
#
loop_
_entity_poly.entity_id
_entity_poly.type
_entity_poly.pdbx_seq_one_letter_code
_entity_poly.pdbx_strand_id
1 'polypeptide(L)'
;MTYTAPMVTIPDIAAALHTPLSAQAWLLNGTPLGLAALLLVAGSLADDYGRRRLFVAGSLALGITTVLGAFTTSTWQFTLTRIAQGAASAAILASSLGLLVHAFPTPRGRLHATGVWGAFVSGGIAVAPLIAGVMPNWRTTYGVLGAASLLLATLSVRTLTESRAPRGGRPDLAGAAVFSLALVSLVAALTLGREGWLRAPVWLLFAATVVLLTAFALVERRARTPMIDLALLRRPRFLGSSAGGLFTGFAVIGLFSFLPTVLQQTLGLSVLATAWLFLLWSGLSFAVALQAKRLAGRVAPQHQLALGFGLHAIGALTMLGAVDAGSWVRLLPGLVIAGVGSGLLNAALPLLSVESVPAERAAMGSGAQQTFRYIGSCAGVALTIAVVTSGSSPAHGADVAMGVSAGLALLGAVAVAVLRERRLR
;
A
#
# COMPACT_ATOMS: atom_id res chain seq x y z
N MET A 1 9.05 -3.57 3.58
CA MET A 1 9.70 -3.64 4.91
C MET A 1 9.70 -2.28 5.63
N THR A 2 10.25 -1.21 5.08
CA THR A 2 10.28 0.12 5.70
C THR A 2 8.91 0.70 6.06
N TYR A 3 7.83 0.23 5.42
CA TYR A 3 6.44 0.61 5.73
C TYR A 3 5.90 -0.09 6.98
N THR A 4 6.21 -1.37 7.19
CA THR A 4 5.58 -2.20 8.23
C THR A 4 6.42 -2.36 9.51
N ALA A 5 7.74 -2.19 9.45
CA ALA A 5 8.57 -2.20 10.65
C ALA A 5 8.11 -1.19 11.73
N PRO A 6 7.74 0.07 11.37
CA PRO A 6 7.28 1.03 12.36
C PRO A 6 5.95 0.67 13.04
N MET A 7 5.09 -0.14 12.41
CA MET A 7 3.80 -0.51 13.00
C MET A 7 3.95 -1.16 14.39
N VAL A 8 5.09 -1.81 14.63
CA VAL A 8 5.39 -2.46 15.92
C VAL A 8 6.36 -1.65 16.79
N THR A 9 7.09 -0.68 16.22
CA THR A 9 8.09 0.14 16.95
C THR A 9 7.65 1.56 17.22
N ILE A 10 6.42 1.95 16.84
CA ILE A 10 5.89 3.30 17.09
C ILE A 10 5.95 3.72 18.56
N PRO A 11 5.57 2.88 19.53
CA PRO A 11 5.65 3.29 20.93
C PRO A 11 7.08 3.71 21.34
N ASP A 12 8.09 2.93 20.94
CA ASP A 12 9.50 3.22 21.25
C ASP A 12 9.99 4.49 20.53
N ILE A 13 9.59 4.67 19.27
CA ILE A 13 9.95 5.88 18.49
C ILE A 13 9.30 7.11 19.12
N ALA A 14 8.01 7.03 19.47
CA ALA A 14 7.27 8.13 20.07
C ALA A 14 7.85 8.52 21.43
N ALA A 15 8.23 7.55 22.26
CA ALA A 15 8.90 7.80 23.54
C ALA A 15 10.27 8.45 23.32
N ALA A 16 11.09 7.91 22.43
CA ALA A 16 12.45 8.42 22.16
C ALA A 16 12.48 9.83 21.54
N LEU A 17 11.46 10.20 20.77
CA LEU A 17 11.34 11.52 20.11
C LEU A 17 10.41 12.48 20.87
N HIS A 18 9.92 12.08 22.04
CA HIS A 18 8.94 12.85 22.84
C HIS A 18 7.73 13.31 22.00
N THR A 19 7.21 12.39 21.16
CA THR A 19 6.15 12.68 20.19
C THR A 19 4.79 12.80 20.90
N PRO A 20 4.11 13.95 20.81
CA PRO A 20 2.78 14.10 21.39
C PRO A 20 1.77 13.18 20.66
N LEU A 21 0.72 12.75 21.37
CA LEU A 21 -0.29 11.82 20.83
C LEU A 21 -0.90 12.30 19.51
N SER A 22 -1.15 13.60 19.37
CA SER A 22 -1.66 14.21 18.13
C SER A 22 -0.71 14.03 16.92
N ALA A 23 0.60 13.99 17.16
CA ALA A 23 1.59 13.87 16.09
C ALA A 23 1.98 12.41 15.77
N GLN A 24 1.63 11.42 16.59
CA GLN A 24 1.98 10.00 16.35
C GLN A 24 1.40 9.46 15.05
N ALA A 25 0.25 9.98 14.63
CA ALA A 25 -0.33 9.66 13.35
C ALA A 25 0.60 9.91 12.15
N TRP A 26 1.38 10.98 12.22
CA TRP A 26 2.32 11.36 11.17
C TRP A 26 3.51 10.41 11.09
N LEU A 27 3.93 9.80 12.20
CA LEU A 27 4.97 8.78 12.22
C LEU A 27 4.57 7.55 11.36
N LEU A 28 3.28 7.16 11.39
CA LEU A 28 2.75 6.07 10.57
C LEU A 28 2.46 6.51 9.13
N ASN A 29 1.79 7.63 8.96
CA ASN A 29 1.24 8.06 7.67
C ASN A 29 2.26 8.73 6.75
N GLY A 30 3.44 9.09 7.22
CA GLY A 30 4.46 9.71 6.37
C GLY A 30 4.81 8.88 5.14
N THR A 31 5.05 7.58 5.29
CA THR A 31 5.37 6.71 4.13
C THR A 31 4.17 6.49 3.20
N PRO A 32 2.97 6.16 3.65
CA PRO A 32 1.77 6.15 2.79
C PRO A 32 1.53 7.46 2.06
N LEU A 33 1.78 8.60 2.69
CA LEU A 33 1.68 9.91 2.06
C LEU A 33 2.63 10.05 0.87
N GLY A 34 3.92 9.76 1.09
CA GLY A 34 4.92 9.81 0.01
C GLY A 34 4.63 8.82 -1.11
N LEU A 35 4.16 7.62 -0.77
CA LEU A 35 3.74 6.61 -1.74
C LEU A 35 2.54 7.08 -2.55
N ALA A 36 1.44 7.47 -1.91
CA ALA A 36 0.23 7.90 -2.59
C ALA A 36 0.51 9.08 -3.53
N ALA A 37 1.28 10.06 -3.06
CA ALA A 37 1.59 11.25 -3.82
C ALA A 37 2.38 10.98 -5.10
N LEU A 38 3.31 10.02 -5.09
CA LEU A 38 4.29 9.87 -6.17
C LEU A 38 4.21 8.56 -6.95
N LEU A 39 3.40 7.57 -6.56
CA LEU A 39 3.36 6.27 -7.25
C LEU A 39 2.98 6.37 -8.72
N LEU A 40 1.94 7.13 -9.04
CA LEU A 40 1.50 7.31 -10.41
C LEU A 40 2.51 8.12 -11.23
N VAL A 41 3.04 9.19 -10.64
CA VAL A 41 4.10 10.02 -11.25
C VAL A 41 5.35 9.19 -11.49
N ALA A 42 5.78 8.41 -10.50
CA ALA A 42 6.93 7.51 -10.63
C ALA A 42 6.70 6.45 -11.72
N GLY A 43 5.47 5.93 -11.84
CA GLY A 43 5.10 5.00 -12.91
C GLY A 43 5.27 5.61 -14.30
N SER A 44 4.75 6.81 -14.52
CA SER A 44 4.91 7.53 -15.78
C SER A 44 6.38 7.86 -16.06
N LEU A 45 7.10 8.38 -15.05
CA LEU A 45 8.53 8.68 -15.21
C LEU A 45 9.37 7.43 -15.50
N ALA A 46 9.02 6.26 -14.90
CA ALA A 46 9.70 5.00 -15.17
C ALA A 46 9.55 4.58 -16.63
N ASP A 47 8.33 4.66 -17.17
CA ASP A 47 8.07 4.33 -18.57
C ASP A 47 8.77 5.29 -19.52
N ASP A 48 8.91 6.56 -19.15
CA ASP A 48 9.46 7.62 -20.00
C ASP A 48 10.99 7.73 -19.97
N TYR A 49 11.59 7.70 -18.77
CA TYR A 49 13.03 7.93 -18.58
C TYR A 49 13.85 6.67 -18.45
N GLY A 50 13.21 5.56 -18.13
CA GLY A 50 13.86 4.27 -17.94
C GLY A 50 13.51 3.63 -16.58
N ARG A 51 13.02 2.41 -16.67
CA ARG A 51 12.52 1.66 -15.52
C ARG A 51 13.65 1.25 -14.57
N ARG A 52 14.80 0.80 -15.12
CA ARG A 52 15.98 0.48 -14.31
C ARG A 52 16.53 1.72 -13.61
N ARG A 53 16.67 2.84 -14.34
CA ARG A 53 17.19 4.09 -13.75
C ARG A 53 16.35 4.53 -12.57
N LEU A 54 15.03 4.51 -12.72
CA LEU A 54 14.14 4.93 -11.64
C LEU A 54 14.13 3.94 -10.48
N PHE A 55 14.22 2.62 -10.74
CA PHE A 55 14.34 1.59 -9.72
C PHE A 55 15.61 1.77 -8.87
N VAL A 56 16.75 1.97 -9.51
CA VAL A 56 18.04 2.17 -8.84
C VAL A 56 18.04 3.48 -8.04
N ALA A 57 17.61 4.59 -8.64
CA ALA A 57 17.51 5.88 -7.95
C ALA A 57 16.57 5.80 -6.73
N GLY A 58 15.42 5.14 -6.87
CA GLY A 58 14.50 4.88 -5.76
C GLY A 58 15.13 4.03 -4.65
N SER A 59 15.87 2.98 -5.02
CA SER A 59 16.54 2.10 -4.04
C SER A 59 17.64 2.82 -3.28
N LEU A 60 18.43 3.65 -3.96
CA LEU A 60 19.44 4.50 -3.32
C LEU A 60 18.78 5.53 -2.38
N ALA A 61 17.78 6.25 -2.87
CA ALA A 61 17.06 7.24 -2.08
C ALA A 61 16.38 6.59 -0.85
N LEU A 62 15.79 5.39 -1.00
CA LEU A 62 15.22 4.64 0.11
C LEU A 62 16.28 4.27 1.15
N GLY A 63 17.43 3.77 0.71
CA GLY A 63 18.53 3.43 1.61
C GLY A 63 19.03 4.64 2.39
N ILE A 64 19.34 5.74 1.70
CA ILE A 64 19.81 6.99 2.31
C ILE A 64 18.77 7.53 3.31
N THR A 65 17.53 7.69 2.90
CA THR A 65 16.47 8.25 3.77
C THR A 65 16.15 7.34 4.96
N THR A 66 16.32 6.02 4.81
CA THR A 66 16.12 5.07 5.90
C THR A 66 17.27 5.18 6.91
N VAL A 67 18.51 5.25 6.46
CA VAL A 67 19.67 5.51 7.33
C VAL A 67 19.54 6.85 8.04
N LEU A 68 19.19 7.93 7.32
CA LEU A 68 18.94 9.24 7.94
C LEU A 68 17.83 9.17 9.00
N GLY A 69 16.80 8.36 8.80
CA GLY A 69 15.74 8.14 9.78
C GLY A 69 16.26 7.61 11.12
N ALA A 70 17.31 6.80 11.12
CA ALA A 70 17.95 6.29 12.34
C ALA A 70 18.61 7.38 13.20
N PHE A 71 19.01 8.50 12.59
CA PHE A 71 19.71 9.60 13.26
C PHE A 71 18.81 10.78 13.67
N THR A 72 17.50 10.68 13.42
CA THR A 72 16.55 11.74 13.75
C THR A 72 16.42 11.93 15.26
N THR A 73 16.24 13.18 15.67
CA THR A 73 16.10 13.60 17.06
C THR A 73 14.77 14.29 17.36
N SER A 74 13.92 14.50 16.34
CA SER A 74 12.60 15.09 16.51
C SER A 74 11.54 14.38 15.66
N THR A 75 10.28 14.48 16.09
CA THR A 75 9.10 13.94 15.40
C THR A 75 9.02 14.39 13.94
N TRP A 76 9.26 15.67 13.68
CA TRP A 76 9.16 16.22 12.31
C TRP A 76 10.28 15.77 11.40
N GLN A 77 11.51 15.68 11.90
CA GLN A 77 12.63 15.12 11.13
C GLN A 77 12.30 13.68 10.73
N PHE A 78 11.85 12.86 11.70
CA PHE A 78 11.47 11.48 11.43
C PHE A 78 10.31 11.40 10.41
N THR A 79 9.27 12.20 10.58
CA THR A 79 8.13 12.24 9.64
C THR A 79 8.59 12.61 8.21
N LEU A 80 9.47 13.59 8.06
CA LEU A 80 10.01 13.99 6.76
C LEU A 80 10.81 12.84 6.12
N THR A 81 11.65 12.13 6.91
CA THR A 81 12.34 10.94 6.37
C THR A 81 11.34 9.85 5.96
N ARG A 82 10.24 9.66 6.68
CA ARG A 82 9.18 8.73 6.32
C ARG A 82 8.48 9.10 5.00
N ILE A 83 8.20 10.37 4.79
CA ILE A 83 7.62 10.87 3.52
C ILE A 83 8.61 10.61 2.37
N ALA A 84 9.89 10.92 2.56
CA ALA A 84 10.93 10.68 1.57
C ALA A 84 11.13 9.17 1.28
N GLN A 85 11.05 8.30 2.29
CA GLN A 85 11.03 6.84 2.12
C GLN A 85 9.83 6.38 1.28
N GLY A 86 8.66 6.98 1.49
CA GLY A 86 7.47 6.73 0.70
C GLY A 86 7.66 7.12 -0.77
N ALA A 87 8.20 8.30 -1.02
CA ALA A 87 8.55 8.80 -2.35
C ALA A 87 9.54 7.87 -3.08
N ALA A 88 10.60 7.45 -2.38
CA ALA A 88 11.58 6.51 -2.91
C ALA A 88 10.97 5.11 -3.19
N SER A 89 10.11 4.64 -2.29
CA SER A 89 9.39 3.36 -2.47
C SER A 89 8.43 3.41 -3.65
N ALA A 90 7.83 4.56 -3.95
CA ALA A 90 6.99 4.75 -5.13
C ALA A 90 7.77 4.48 -6.42
N ALA A 91 8.98 5.00 -6.53
CA ALA A 91 9.87 4.75 -7.67
C ALA A 91 10.18 3.24 -7.82
N ILE A 92 10.46 2.54 -6.72
CA ILE A 92 10.76 1.11 -6.73
C ILE A 92 9.51 0.29 -7.14
N LEU A 93 8.37 0.51 -6.48
CA LEU A 93 7.16 -0.30 -6.71
C LEU A 93 6.61 -0.14 -8.14
N ALA A 94 6.53 1.10 -8.63
CA ALA A 94 6.01 1.35 -9.96
C ALA A 94 6.94 0.79 -11.05
N SER A 95 8.25 1.06 -10.97
CA SER A 95 9.22 0.60 -11.97
C SER A 95 9.44 -0.91 -11.95
N SER A 96 9.33 -1.57 -10.79
CA SER A 96 9.56 -3.01 -10.67
C SER A 96 8.60 -3.84 -11.52
N LEU A 97 7.29 -3.51 -11.54
CA LEU A 97 6.31 -4.21 -12.39
C LEU A 97 6.54 -3.92 -13.87
N GLY A 98 6.95 -2.70 -14.23
CA GLY A 98 7.33 -2.37 -15.60
C GLY A 98 8.55 -3.19 -16.09
N LEU A 99 9.57 -3.35 -15.25
CA LEU A 99 10.73 -4.22 -15.52
C LEU A 99 10.32 -5.68 -15.70
N LEU A 100 9.43 -6.19 -14.83
CA LEU A 100 8.92 -7.56 -14.93
C LEU A 100 8.15 -7.81 -16.22
N VAL A 101 7.28 -6.88 -16.64
CA VAL A 101 6.53 -7.00 -17.90
C VAL A 101 7.47 -7.03 -19.10
N HIS A 102 8.55 -6.25 -19.08
CA HIS A 102 9.57 -6.26 -20.12
C HIS A 102 10.37 -7.56 -20.13
N ALA A 103 10.79 -8.07 -18.98
CA ALA A 103 11.55 -9.32 -18.86
C ALA A 103 10.72 -10.57 -19.16
N PHE A 104 9.40 -10.52 -18.95
CA PHE A 104 8.47 -11.65 -19.15
C PHE A 104 7.35 -11.29 -20.13
N PRO A 105 7.61 -11.25 -21.44
CA PRO A 105 6.63 -10.78 -22.44
C PRO A 105 5.47 -11.76 -22.65
N THR A 106 5.65 -13.05 -22.35
CA THR A 106 4.60 -14.05 -22.55
C THR A 106 3.53 -13.99 -21.44
N PRO A 107 2.24 -14.26 -21.76
CA PRO A 107 1.17 -14.21 -20.76
C PRO A 107 1.42 -15.13 -19.56
N ARG A 108 1.93 -16.35 -19.77
CA ARG A 108 2.26 -17.29 -18.69
C ARG A 108 3.45 -16.80 -17.85
N GLY A 109 4.49 -16.26 -18.49
CA GLY A 109 5.65 -15.71 -17.81
C GLY A 109 5.27 -14.50 -16.96
N ARG A 110 4.45 -13.60 -17.50
CA ARG A 110 3.95 -12.39 -16.80
C ARG A 110 3.12 -12.76 -15.58
N LEU A 111 2.20 -13.72 -15.72
CA LEU A 111 1.40 -14.21 -14.61
C LEU A 111 2.28 -14.78 -13.48
N HIS A 112 3.28 -15.59 -13.82
CA HIS A 112 4.21 -16.14 -12.84
C HIS A 112 5.01 -15.04 -12.14
N ALA A 113 5.60 -14.13 -12.90
CA ALA A 113 6.42 -13.03 -12.38
C ALA A 113 5.63 -12.07 -11.48
N THR A 114 4.40 -11.69 -11.88
CA THR A 114 3.54 -10.82 -11.05
C THR A 114 3.04 -11.53 -9.80
N GLY A 115 2.78 -12.84 -9.85
CA GLY A 115 2.43 -13.65 -8.68
C GLY A 115 3.59 -13.74 -7.68
N VAL A 116 4.81 -13.96 -8.15
CA VAL A 116 6.04 -13.93 -7.33
C VAL A 116 6.23 -12.53 -6.72
N TRP A 117 6.08 -11.48 -7.52
CA TRP A 117 6.17 -10.11 -7.01
C TRP A 117 5.16 -9.84 -5.88
N GLY A 118 3.90 -10.21 -6.07
CA GLY A 118 2.86 -10.06 -5.05
C GLY A 118 3.15 -10.87 -3.78
N ALA A 119 3.71 -12.08 -3.93
CA ALA A 119 4.16 -12.89 -2.81
C ALA A 119 5.27 -12.17 -2.02
N PHE A 120 6.32 -11.67 -2.68
CA PHE A 120 7.40 -10.94 -2.00
C PHE A 120 6.95 -9.63 -1.34
N VAL A 121 5.89 -8.98 -1.84
CA VAL A 121 5.23 -7.87 -1.12
C VAL A 121 4.69 -8.38 0.22
N SER A 122 3.95 -9.49 0.23
CA SER A 122 3.44 -10.11 1.47
C SER A 122 4.56 -10.58 2.40
N GLY A 123 5.59 -11.22 1.84
CA GLY A 123 6.78 -11.64 2.59
C GLY A 123 7.50 -10.48 3.26
N GLY A 124 7.64 -9.35 2.57
CA GLY A 124 8.21 -8.13 3.14
C GLY A 124 7.38 -7.54 4.28
N ILE A 125 6.04 -7.65 4.19
CA ILE A 125 5.13 -7.25 5.26
C ILE A 125 5.30 -8.15 6.49
N ALA A 126 5.47 -9.45 6.29
CA ALA A 126 5.63 -10.44 7.36
C ALA A 126 6.98 -10.33 8.10
N VAL A 127 8.07 -10.19 7.34
CA VAL A 127 9.44 -10.24 7.88
C VAL A 127 9.83 -8.95 8.60
N ALA A 128 9.34 -7.81 8.18
CA ALA A 128 9.77 -6.53 8.73
C ALA A 128 9.44 -6.33 10.22
N PRO A 129 8.25 -6.67 10.73
CA PRO A 129 7.97 -6.64 12.17
C PRO A 129 8.84 -7.60 12.98
N LEU A 130 9.17 -8.78 12.42
CA LEU A 130 10.07 -9.74 13.08
C LEU A 130 11.49 -9.19 13.19
N ILE A 131 12.03 -8.59 12.11
CA ILE A 131 13.32 -7.91 12.16
C ILE A 131 13.29 -6.84 13.25
N ALA A 132 12.25 -6.00 13.27
CA ALA A 132 12.10 -4.95 14.26
C ALA A 132 12.01 -5.49 15.71
N GLY A 133 11.33 -6.64 15.89
CA GLY A 133 11.15 -7.25 17.22
C GLY A 133 12.40 -7.93 17.78
N VAL A 134 13.39 -8.29 16.94
CA VAL A 134 14.66 -8.90 17.38
C VAL A 134 15.82 -7.91 17.46
N MET A 135 15.64 -6.68 16.91
CA MET A 135 16.67 -5.66 16.98
C MET A 135 16.71 -4.98 18.37
N PRO A 136 17.89 -4.58 18.87
CA PRO A 136 18.03 -3.97 20.20
C PRO A 136 17.23 -2.67 20.35
N ASN A 137 17.03 -1.94 19.27
CA ASN A 137 16.26 -0.71 19.24
C ASN A 137 15.81 -0.36 17.81
N TRP A 138 14.88 0.57 17.69
CA TRP A 138 14.34 1.01 16.40
C TRP A 138 15.40 1.65 15.47
N ARG A 139 16.40 2.35 16.00
CA ARG A 139 17.49 2.97 15.20
C ARG A 139 18.33 1.92 14.47
N THR A 140 18.64 0.81 15.15
CA THR A 140 19.36 -0.33 14.56
C THR A 140 18.54 -0.96 13.45
N THR A 141 17.21 -1.11 13.65
CA THR A 141 16.28 -1.60 12.60
C THR A 141 16.37 -0.74 11.34
N TYR A 142 16.32 0.57 11.49
CA TYR A 142 16.42 1.51 10.36
C TYR A 142 17.80 1.46 9.70
N GLY A 143 18.88 1.34 10.47
CA GLY A 143 20.23 1.16 9.95
C GLY A 143 20.37 -0.08 9.08
N VAL A 144 19.91 -1.23 9.56
CA VAL A 144 19.95 -2.51 8.83
C VAL A 144 19.11 -2.47 7.55
N LEU A 145 17.86 -1.96 7.64
CA LEU A 145 16.98 -1.85 6.47
C LEU A 145 17.54 -0.87 5.43
N GLY A 146 18.15 0.22 5.88
CA GLY A 146 18.81 1.19 5.02
C GLY A 146 20.01 0.59 4.29
N ALA A 147 20.89 -0.09 5.01
CA ALA A 147 22.06 -0.80 4.43
C ALA A 147 21.61 -1.87 3.41
N ALA A 148 20.59 -2.65 3.74
CA ALA A 148 20.02 -3.64 2.81
C ALA A 148 19.48 -2.99 1.52
N SER A 149 18.86 -1.81 1.63
CA SER A 149 18.35 -1.09 0.45
C SER A 149 19.49 -0.54 -0.42
N LEU A 150 20.58 -0.05 0.18
CA LEU A 150 21.79 0.40 -0.54
C LEU A 150 22.46 -0.78 -1.25
N LEU A 151 22.57 -1.92 -0.59
CA LEU A 151 23.09 -3.15 -1.21
C LEU A 151 22.22 -3.58 -2.40
N LEU A 152 20.89 -3.55 -2.24
CA LEU A 152 19.95 -3.85 -3.32
C LEU A 152 20.15 -2.89 -4.51
N ALA A 153 20.34 -1.60 -4.27
CA ALA A 153 20.62 -0.63 -5.32
C ALA A 153 21.87 -0.96 -6.10
N THR A 154 22.98 -1.30 -5.42
CA THR A 154 24.25 -1.67 -6.07
C THR A 154 24.11 -2.96 -6.89
N LEU A 155 23.42 -3.97 -6.39
CA LEU A 155 23.13 -5.20 -7.12
C LEU A 155 22.28 -4.92 -8.37
N SER A 156 21.26 -4.07 -8.23
CA SER A 156 20.35 -3.72 -9.32
C SER A 156 21.04 -3.03 -10.49
N VAL A 157 22.08 -2.23 -10.23
CA VAL A 157 22.91 -1.63 -11.30
C VAL A 157 23.59 -2.69 -12.16
N ARG A 158 23.96 -3.83 -11.58
CA ARG A 158 24.69 -4.89 -12.30
C ARG A 158 23.77 -5.91 -12.97
N THR A 159 22.58 -6.13 -12.44
CA THR A 159 21.71 -7.25 -12.83
C THR A 159 20.53 -6.86 -13.71
N LEU A 160 20.03 -5.62 -13.61
CA LEU A 160 18.86 -5.19 -14.37
C LEU A 160 19.25 -4.64 -15.73
N THR A 161 18.43 -4.94 -16.74
CA THR A 161 18.52 -4.34 -18.07
C THR A 161 17.60 -3.12 -18.17
N GLU A 162 18.05 -2.09 -18.89
CA GLU A 162 17.24 -0.89 -19.07
C GLU A 162 16.09 -1.15 -20.06
N SER A 163 14.92 -0.60 -19.73
CA SER A 163 13.76 -0.59 -20.63
C SER A 163 12.96 0.70 -20.44
N ARG A 164 12.40 1.18 -21.52
CA ARG A 164 11.56 2.41 -21.57
C ARG A 164 10.50 2.29 -22.65
N ALA A 165 9.43 3.06 -22.52
CA ALA A 165 8.44 3.19 -23.60
C ALA A 165 9.02 4.02 -24.76
N PRO A 166 8.71 3.70 -26.04
CA PRO A 166 8.96 4.62 -27.14
C PRO A 166 8.19 5.93 -26.91
N ARG A 167 8.87 7.06 -26.90
CA ARG A 167 8.23 8.35 -26.61
C ARG A 167 8.53 9.42 -27.62
N GLY A 168 7.52 10.23 -27.95
CA GLY A 168 7.59 11.40 -28.82
C GLY A 168 7.51 12.75 -28.13
N GLY A 169 7.87 12.88 -26.82
CA GLY A 169 7.75 14.17 -26.13
C GLY A 169 8.37 14.24 -24.74
N ARG A 170 8.35 15.45 -24.15
CA ARG A 170 8.78 15.70 -22.75
C ARG A 170 7.68 15.25 -21.77
N PRO A 171 8.04 14.71 -20.59
CA PRO A 171 7.05 14.36 -19.57
C PRO A 171 6.30 15.58 -19.05
N ASP A 172 5.04 15.39 -18.70
CA ASP A 172 4.21 16.42 -18.08
C ASP A 172 4.58 16.58 -16.59
N LEU A 173 5.64 17.35 -16.32
CA LEU A 173 6.06 17.64 -14.95
C LEU A 173 5.06 18.56 -14.23
N ALA A 174 4.32 19.41 -14.97
CA ALA A 174 3.33 20.29 -14.38
C ALA A 174 2.12 19.49 -13.89
N GLY A 175 1.57 18.61 -14.73
CA GLY A 175 0.52 17.69 -14.33
C GLY A 175 0.95 16.78 -13.18
N ALA A 176 2.19 16.27 -13.21
CA ALA A 176 2.76 15.48 -12.14
C ALA A 176 2.80 16.23 -10.80
N ALA A 177 3.25 17.49 -10.81
CA ALA A 177 3.32 18.31 -9.60
C ALA A 177 1.92 18.61 -9.02
N VAL A 178 0.98 19.03 -9.88
CA VAL A 178 -0.40 19.34 -9.47
C VAL A 178 -1.09 18.10 -8.93
N PHE A 179 -0.92 16.93 -9.57
CA PHE A 179 -1.48 15.66 -9.10
C PHE A 179 -0.88 15.24 -7.74
N SER A 180 0.44 15.34 -7.60
CA SER A 180 1.11 15.03 -6.33
C SER A 180 0.61 15.91 -5.19
N LEU A 181 0.46 17.23 -5.43
CA LEU A 181 -0.08 18.17 -4.44
C LEU A 181 -1.54 17.84 -4.08
N ALA A 182 -2.36 17.43 -5.05
CA ALA A 182 -3.73 17.00 -4.80
C ALA A 182 -3.76 15.78 -3.86
N LEU A 183 -2.90 14.78 -4.10
CA LEU A 183 -2.84 13.60 -3.25
C LEU A 183 -2.23 13.88 -1.88
N VAL A 184 -1.24 14.77 -1.78
CA VAL A 184 -0.72 15.25 -0.49
C VAL A 184 -1.84 15.90 0.31
N SER A 185 -2.62 16.82 -0.30
CA SER A 185 -3.77 17.46 0.34
C SER A 185 -4.82 16.44 0.80
N LEU A 186 -5.15 15.45 -0.04
CA LEU A 186 -6.10 14.40 0.29
C LEU A 186 -5.65 13.57 1.50
N VAL A 187 -4.42 13.07 1.48
CA VAL A 187 -3.89 12.22 2.55
C VAL A 187 -3.69 13.03 3.84
N ALA A 188 -3.29 14.30 3.73
CA ALA A 188 -3.22 15.20 4.87
C ALA A 188 -4.61 15.43 5.48
N ALA A 189 -5.65 15.65 4.67
CA ALA A 189 -7.03 15.77 5.14
C ALA A 189 -7.48 14.51 5.90
N LEU A 190 -7.24 13.33 5.33
CA LEU A 190 -7.56 12.05 5.97
C LEU A 190 -6.78 11.83 7.27
N THR A 191 -5.54 12.30 7.35
CA THR A 191 -4.70 12.18 8.55
C THR A 191 -5.18 13.12 9.66
N LEU A 192 -5.46 14.38 9.32
CA LEU A 192 -5.95 15.39 10.27
C LEU A 192 -7.41 15.16 10.68
N GLY A 193 -8.21 14.54 9.81
CA GLY A 193 -9.61 14.20 10.12
C GLY A 193 -9.76 13.32 11.38
N ARG A 194 -8.72 12.55 11.72
CA ARG A 194 -8.66 11.75 12.95
C ARG A 194 -8.69 12.59 14.24
N GLU A 195 -8.24 13.83 14.17
CA GLU A 195 -8.32 14.79 15.29
C GLU A 195 -9.66 15.52 15.35
N GLY A 196 -10.52 15.33 14.36
CA GLY A 196 -11.86 15.93 14.23
C GLY A 196 -12.20 16.27 12.79
N TRP A 197 -13.22 15.61 12.27
CA TRP A 197 -13.67 15.76 10.87
C TRP A 197 -14.31 17.10 10.56
N LEU A 198 -14.81 17.82 11.58
CA LEU A 198 -15.48 19.11 11.41
C LEU A 198 -14.52 20.32 11.51
N ARG A 199 -13.22 20.09 11.65
CA ARG A 199 -12.22 21.17 11.75
C ARG A 199 -12.00 21.83 10.40
N ALA A 200 -11.91 23.17 10.40
CA ALA A 200 -11.69 23.96 9.19
C ALA A 200 -10.48 23.51 8.34
N PRO A 201 -9.29 23.18 8.91
CA PRO A 201 -8.16 22.70 8.11
C PRO A 201 -8.47 21.43 7.30
N VAL A 202 -9.31 20.52 7.80
CA VAL A 202 -9.69 19.29 7.11
C VAL A 202 -10.50 19.61 5.85
N TRP A 203 -11.50 20.49 5.98
CA TRP A 203 -12.32 20.90 4.83
C TRP A 203 -11.56 21.75 3.83
N LEU A 204 -10.64 22.61 4.27
CA LEU A 204 -9.76 23.36 3.38
C LEU A 204 -8.86 22.43 2.55
N LEU A 205 -8.33 21.36 3.15
CA LEU A 205 -7.52 20.36 2.44
C LEU A 205 -8.37 19.53 1.47
N PHE A 206 -9.62 19.18 1.81
CA PHE A 206 -10.53 18.53 0.85
C PHE A 206 -10.88 19.47 -0.30
N ALA A 207 -11.16 20.73 -0.04
CA ALA A 207 -11.41 21.73 -1.07
C ALA A 207 -10.17 21.90 -1.99
N ALA A 208 -8.98 22.02 -1.40
CA ALA A 208 -7.72 22.07 -2.14
C ALA A 208 -7.54 20.82 -3.00
N THR A 209 -7.87 19.62 -2.49
CA THR A 209 -7.82 18.38 -3.26
C THR A 209 -8.72 18.45 -4.51
N VAL A 210 -9.97 18.89 -4.35
CA VAL A 210 -10.91 19.02 -5.47
C VAL A 210 -10.42 20.02 -6.51
N VAL A 211 -9.96 21.20 -6.05
CA VAL A 211 -9.41 22.24 -6.94
C VAL A 211 -8.19 21.72 -7.71
N LEU A 212 -7.26 21.09 -7.03
CA LEU A 212 -6.04 20.57 -7.63
C LEU A 212 -6.31 19.39 -8.60
N LEU A 213 -7.25 18.48 -8.27
CA LEU A 213 -7.65 17.42 -9.21
C LEU A 213 -8.36 17.98 -10.44
N THR A 214 -9.16 19.02 -10.28
CA THR A 214 -9.78 19.73 -11.42
C THR A 214 -8.72 20.41 -12.29
N ALA A 215 -7.78 21.11 -11.66
CA ALA A 215 -6.64 21.71 -12.36
C ALA A 215 -5.80 20.66 -13.09
N PHE A 216 -5.50 19.52 -12.45
CA PHE A 216 -4.83 18.39 -13.08
C PHE A 216 -5.58 17.90 -14.32
N ALA A 217 -6.89 17.67 -14.21
CA ALA A 217 -7.69 17.22 -15.36
C ALA A 217 -7.69 18.23 -16.52
N LEU A 218 -7.64 19.53 -16.23
CA LEU A 218 -7.55 20.59 -17.25
C LEU A 218 -6.15 20.63 -17.90
N VAL A 219 -5.09 20.49 -17.11
CA VAL A 219 -3.70 20.41 -17.60
C VAL A 219 -3.54 19.19 -18.51
N GLU A 220 -3.99 18.04 -18.04
CA GLU A 220 -3.88 16.75 -18.74
C GLU A 220 -4.62 16.75 -20.09
N ARG A 221 -5.80 17.40 -20.15
CA ARG A 221 -6.54 17.56 -21.42
C ARG A 221 -5.84 18.43 -22.43
N ARG A 222 -4.95 19.32 -22.00
CA ARG A 222 -4.20 20.25 -22.87
C ARG A 222 -2.78 19.76 -23.16
N ALA A 223 -2.30 18.77 -22.38
CA ALA A 223 -0.96 18.23 -22.55
C ALA A 223 -0.81 17.49 -23.88
N ARG A 224 0.27 17.79 -24.63
CA ARG A 224 0.60 17.06 -25.87
C ARG A 224 0.99 15.60 -25.61
N THR A 225 1.54 15.34 -24.46
CA THR A 225 1.95 14.00 -23.99
C THR A 225 1.41 13.80 -22.57
N PRO A 226 0.12 13.43 -22.42
CA PRO A 226 -0.49 13.32 -21.11
C PRO A 226 0.19 12.22 -20.27
N MET A 227 0.30 12.43 -18.96
CA MET A 227 0.83 11.46 -18.01
C MET A 227 -0.10 10.25 -17.89
N ILE A 228 -1.41 10.52 -17.87
CA ILE A 228 -2.49 9.54 -17.86
C ILE A 228 -3.40 9.79 -19.05
N ASP A 229 -3.63 8.76 -19.84
CA ASP A 229 -4.74 8.80 -20.79
C ASP A 229 -6.06 8.72 -20.02
N LEU A 230 -6.78 9.84 -19.94
CA LEU A 230 -8.08 9.91 -19.25
C LEU A 230 -9.12 8.94 -19.83
N ALA A 231 -8.93 8.44 -21.07
CA ALA A 231 -9.76 7.39 -21.64
C ALA A 231 -9.64 6.05 -20.88
N LEU A 232 -8.54 5.81 -20.15
CA LEU A 232 -8.37 4.63 -19.29
C LEU A 232 -9.40 4.61 -18.15
N LEU A 233 -9.82 5.78 -17.65
CA LEU A 233 -10.86 5.89 -16.63
C LEU A 233 -12.24 5.42 -17.09
N ARG A 234 -12.42 5.17 -18.41
CA ARG A 234 -13.63 4.58 -18.98
C ARG A 234 -13.50 3.07 -19.21
N ARG A 235 -12.30 2.49 -19.06
CA ARG A 235 -12.06 1.06 -19.30
C ARG A 235 -12.40 0.26 -18.03
N PRO A 236 -13.34 -0.71 -18.08
CA PRO A 236 -13.75 -1.48 -16.91
C PRO A 236 -12.59 -2.21 -16.22
N ARG A 237 -11.60 -2.72 -16.98
CA ARG A 237 -10.43 -3.39 -16.41
C ARG A 237 -9.56 -2.43 -15.58
N PHE A 238 -9.35 -1.20 -16.07
CA PHE A 238 -8.57 -0.19 -15.34
C PHE A 238 -9.31 0.24 -14.07
N LEU A 239 -10.61 0.51 -14.17
CA LEU A 239 -11.45 0.84 -13.01
C LEU A 239 -11.50 -0.31 -12.01
N GLY A 240 -11.62 -1.56 -12.47
CA GLY A 240 -11.59 -2.75 -11.61
C GLY A 240 -10.28 -2.92 -10.87
N SER A 241 -9.14 -2.66 -11.54
CA SER A 241 -7.81 -2.67 -10.91
C SER A 241 -7.69 -1.56 -9.86
N SER A 242 -8.14 -0.35 -10.18
CA SER A 242 -8.09 0.82 -9.30
C SER A 242 -9.00 0.63 -8.07
N ALA A 243 -10.25 0.18 -8.27
CA ALA A 243 -11.18 -0.14 -7.20
C ALA A 243 -10.66 -1.28 -6.32
N GLY A 244 -10.14 -2.36 -6.92
CA GLY A 244 -9.50 -3.45 -6.20
C GLY A 244 -8.33 -2.95 -5.32
N GLY A 245 -7.50 -2.04 -5.84
CA GLY A 245 -6.46 -1.38 -5.06
C GLY A 245 -7.04 -0.58 -3.90
N LEU A 246 -8.00 0.31 -4.16
CA LEU A 246 -8.64 1.17 -3.16
C LEU A 246 -9.23 0.35 -2.00
N PHE A 247 -10.06 -0.65 -2.30
CA PHE A 247 -10.69 -1.48 -1.27
C PHE A 247 -9.70 -2.40 -0.56
N THR A 248 -8.62 -2.86 -1.21
CA THR A 248 -7.55 -3.57 -0.52
C THR A 248 -6.87 -2.67 0.51
N GLY A 249 -6.61 -1.41 0.17
CA GLY A 249 -6.11 -0.42 1.11
C GLY A 249 -7.09 -0.16 2.23
N PHE A 250 -8.34 0.13 1.88
CA PHE A 250 -9.36 0.60 2.81
C PHE A 250 -9.81 -0.49 3.80
N ALA A 251 -10.13 -1.67 3.32
CA ALA A 251 -10.60 -2.77 4.17
C ALA A 251 -9.41 -3.52 4.82
N VAL A 252 -8.48 -4.04 4.00
CA VAL A 252 -7.46 -4.98 4.48
C VAL A 252 -6.34 -4.27 5.21
N ILE A 253 -5.68 -3.29 4.54
CA ILE A 253 -4.53 -2.59 5.13
C ILE A 253 -5.00 -1.70 6.28
N GLY A 254 -6.15 -1.05 6.15
CA GLY A 254 -6.75 -0.21 7.20
C GLY A 254 -6.87 -0.95 8.53
N LEU A 255 -7.53 -2.11 8.53
CA LEU A 255 -7.71 -2.93 9.73
C LEU A 255 -6.37 -3.43 10.28
N PHE A 256 -5.59 -4.10 9.43
CA PHE A 256 -4.34 -4.75 9.86
C PHE A 256 -3.21 -3.78 10.21
N SER A 257 -3.29 -2.50 9.84
CA SER A 257 -2.31 -1.50 10.28
C SER A 257 -2.47 -1.08 11.73
N PHE A 258 -3.66 -1.15 12.29
CA PHE A 258 -3.93 -0.71 13.67
C PHE A 258 -4.21 -1.86 14.63
N LEU A 259 -4.62 -3.01 14.15
CA LEU A 259 -4.87 -4.20 14.97
C LEU A 259 -3.69 -4.58 15.88
N PRO A 260 -2.39 -4.50 15.46
CA PRO A 260 -1.26 -4.74 16.35
C PRO A 260 -1.29 -3.87 17.61
N THR A 261 -1.57 -2.59 17.45
CA THR A 261 -1.64 -1.64 18.56
C THR A 261 -2.75 -2.02 19.54
N VAL A 262 -3.92 -2.39 19.01
CA VAL A 262 -5.05 -2.85 19.84
C VAL A 262 -4.65 -4.09 20.64
N LEU A 263 -4.06 -5.10 20.00
CA LEU A 263 -3.67 -6.35 20.67
C LEU A 263 -2.61 -6.13 21.75
N GLN A 264 -1.65 -5.24 21.52
CA GLN A 264 -0.65 -4.87 22.52
C GLN A 264 -1.28 -4.15 23.72
N GLN A 265 -2.19 -3.23 23.48
CA GLN A 265 -2.83 -2.43 24.52
C GLN A 265 -3.89 -3.18 25.32
N THR A 266 -4.66 -4.07 24.67
CA THR A 266 -5.80 -4.77 25.31
C THR A 266 -5.43 -6.15 25.85
N LEU A 267 -4.62 -6.91 25.12
CA LEU A 267 -4.22 -8.28 25.50
C LEU A 267 -2.82 -8.33 26.14
N GLY A 268 -2.12 -7.20 26.24
CA GLY A 268 -0.77 -7.15 26.81
C GLY A 268 0.26 -7.92 25.98
N LEU A 269 0.02 -8.18 24.70
CA LEU A 269 0.93 -8.94 23.86
C LEU A 269 2.23 -8.15 23.64
N SER A 270 3.36 -8.84 23.72
CA SER A 270 4.64 -8.25 23.35
C SER A 270 4.69 -7.94 21.84
N VAL A 271 5.61 -7.05 21.46
CA VAL A 271 5.89 -6.72 20.05
C VAL A 271 6.14 -7.99 19.23
N LEU A 272 6.95 -8.90 19.78
CA LEU A 272 7.31 -10.15 19.11
C LEU A 272 6.11 -11.11 18.99
N ALA A 273 5.29 -11.25 20.03
CA ALA A 273 4.08 -12.08 19.98
C ALA A 273 3.09 -11.57 18.94
N THR A 274 2.90 -10.27 18.87
CA THR A 274 2.07 -9.63 17.85
C THR A 274 2.65 -9.84 16.45
N ALA A 275 3.98 -9.75 16.29
CA ALA A 275 4.64 -9.99 15.01
C ALA A 275 4.45 -11.44 14.51
N TRP A 276 4.42 -12.44 15.40
CA TRP A 276 4.11 -13.83 15.04
C TRP A 276 2.69 -14.02 14.54
N LEU A 277 1.69 -13.34 15.14
CA LEU A 277 0.31 -13.36 14.63
C LEU A 277 0.22 -12.76 13.23
N PHE A 278 0.96 -11.67 13.00
CA PHE A 278 1.02 -11.04 11.67
C PHE A 278 1.81 -11.87 10.66
N LEU A 279 2.81 -12.63 11.11
CA LEU A 279 3.49 -13.62 10.25
C LEU A 279 2.53 -14.70 9.79
N LEU A 280 1.62 -15.19 10.65
CA LEU A 280 0.62 -16.17 10.25
C LEU A 280 -0.24 -15.64 9.09
N TRP A 281 -0.81 -14.44 9.23
CA TRP A 281 -1.62 -13.80 8.19
C TRP A 281 -0.81 -13.52 6.91
N SER A 282 0.32 -12.83 7.04
CA SER A 282 1.10 -12.37 5.88
C SER A 282 1.94 -13.47 5.26
N GLY A 283 2.42 -14.44 6.05
CA GLY A 283 3.13 -15.63 5.57
C GLY A 283 2.21 -16.56 4.78
N LEU A 284 0.97 -16.74 5.23
CA LEU A 284 -0.03 -17.47 4.47
C LEU A 284 -0.40 -16.73 3.18
N SER A 285 -0.53 -15.40 3.22
CA SER A 285 -0.69 -14.58 2.02
C SER A 285 0.47 -14.76 1.03
N PHE A 286 1.71 -14.81 1.51
CA PHE A 286 2.88 -15.14 0.70
C PHE A 286 2.76 -16.51 0.03
N ALA A 287 2.46 -17.55 0.81
CA ALA A 287 2.35 -18.92 0.30
C ALA A 287 1.24 -19.06 -0.75
N VAL A 288 0.07 -18.46 -0.50
CA VAL A 288 -1.07 -18.47 -1.45
C VAL A 288 -0.74 -17.69 -2.72
N ALA A 289 -0.11 -16.52 -2.61
CA ALA A 289 0.29 -15.74 -3.78
C ALA A 289 1.27 -16.50 -4.68
N LEU A 290 2.23 -17.26 -4.12
CA LEU A 290 3.12 -18.13 -4.88
C LEU A 290 2.38 -19.25 -5.62
N GLN A 291 1.26 -19.75 -5.06
CA GLN A 291 0.44 -20.79 -5.66
C GLN A 291 -0.59 -20.28 -6.68
N ALA A 292 -0.72 -18.96 -6.83
CA ALA A 292 -1.73 -18.34 -7.71
C ALA A 292 -1.61 -18.81 -9.18
N LYS A 293 -0.40 -19.21 -9.62
CA LYS A 293 -0.20 -19.84 -10.93
C LYS A 293 -1.04 -21.09 -11.17
N ARG A 294 -1.45 -21.81 -10.10
CA ARG A 294 -2.31 -23.01 -10.21
C ARG A 294 -3.77 -22.65 -10.51
N LEU A 295 -4.18 -21.42 -10.18
CA LEU A 295 -5.50 -20.87 -10.49
C LEU A 295 -5.53 -20.21 -11.87
N ALA A 296 -4.37 -19.97 -12.46
CA ALA A 296 -4.22 -19.34 -13.75
C ALA A 296 -4.92 -20.11 -14.87
N GLY A 297 -5.69 -19.40 -15.67
CA GLY A 297 -6.48 -19.99 -16.75
C GLY A 297 -7.78 -20.69 -16.30
N ARG A 298 -7.95 -20.95 -14.98
CA ARG A 298 -9.19 -21.50 -14.42
C ARG A 298 -10.11 -20.43 -13.84
N VAL A 299 -9.53 -19.40 -13.24
CA VAL A 299 -10.27 -18.30 -12.58
C VAL A 299 -9.77 -16.97 -13.13
N ALA A 300 -10.67 -16.15 -13.66
CA ALA A 300 -10.32 -14.81 -14.12
C ALA A 300 -9.84 -13.93 -12.94
N PRO A 301 -8.88 -13.00 -13.15
CA PRO A 301 -8.33 -12.17 -12.07
C PRO A 301 -9.39 -11.43 -11.26
N GLN A 302 -10.46 -10.95 -11.89
CA GLN A 302 -11.56 -10.25 -11.19
C GLN A 302 -12.32 -11.16 -10.23
N HIS A 303 -12.56 -12.43 -10.60
CA HIS A 303 -13.19 -13.40 -9.70
C HIS A 303 -12.27 -13.78 -8.54
N GLN A 304 -10.95 -13.87 -8.83
CA GLN A 304 -9.96 -14.10 -7.79
C GLN A 304 -9.93 -12.95 -6.78
N LEU A 305 -10.05 -11.69 -7.24
CA LEU A 305 -10.17 -10.52 -6.36
C LEU A 305 -11.45 -10.58 -5.52
N ALA A 306 -12.61 -10.84 -6.15
CA ALA A 306 -13.87 -10.95 -5.43
C ALA A 306 -13.86 -12.04 -4.35
N LEU A 307 -13.27 -13.22 -4.68
CA LEU A 307 -13.06 -14.30 -3.70
C LEU A 307 -12.11 -13.86 -2.58
N GLY A 308 -11.02 -13.16 -2.91
CA GLY A 308 -10.06 -12.64 -1.93
C GLY A 308 -10.71 -11.69 -0.94
N PHE A 309 -11.55 -10.76 -1.42
CA PHE A 309 -12.33 -9.87 -0.58
C PHE A 309 -13.38 -10.61 0.27
N GLY A 310 -14.09 -11.59 -0.30
CA GLY A 310 -15.04 -12.43 0.43
C GLY A 310 -14.38 -13.19 1.58
N LEU A 311 -13.22 -13.82 1.32
CA LEU A 311 -12.45 -14.50 2.37
C LEU A 311 -11.94 -13.51 3.43
N HIS A 312 -11.51 -12.31 3.05
CA HIS A 312 -11.14 -11.29 4.03
C HIS A 312 -12.32 -10.91 4.92
N ALA A 313 -13.51 -10.70 4.35
CA ALA A 313 -14.72 -10.40 5.11
C ALA A 313 -15.08 -11.52 6.10
N ILE A 314 -15.06 -12.78 5.66
CA ILE A 314 -15.29 -13.94 6.53
C ILE A 314 -14.21 -13.97 7.64
N GLY A 315 -12.94 -13.79 7.29
CA GLY A 315 -11.84 -13.77 8.26
C GLY A 315 -12.02 -12.67 9.30
N ALA A 316 -12.40 -11.45 8.89
CA ALA A 316 -12.66 -10.35 9.82
C ALA A 316 -13.84 -10.66 10.76
N LEU A 317 -14.94 -11.23 10.24
CA LEU A 317 -16.10 -11.61 11.04
C LEU A 317 -15.81 -12.74 12.03
N THR A 318 -14.94 -13.70 11.67
CA THR A 318 -14.54 -14.79 12.59
C THR A 318 -13.62 -14.32 13.72
N MET A 319 -13.07 -13.12 13.64
CA MET A 319 -12.28 -12.53 14.73
C MET A 319 -13.12 -11.75 15.76
N LEU A 320 -14.42 -11.55 15.51
CA LEU A 320 -15.32 -10.82 16.42
C LEU A 320 -15.34 -11.47 17.81
N GLY A 321 -15.36 -10.66 18.85
CA GLY A 321 -15.37 -11.09 20.27
C GLY A 321 -14.06 -11.68 20.76
N ALA A 322 -13.03 -11.80 19.93
CA ALA A 322 -11.74 -12.38 20.35
C ALA A 322 -10.99 -11.45 21.31
N VAL A 323 -11.06 -10.14 21.08
CA VAL A 323 -10.40 -9.13 21.92
C VAL A 323 -11.14 -8.99 23.25
N ASP A 324 -12.47 -8.96 23.22
CA ASP A 324 -13.31 -8.88 24.43
C ASP A 324 -13.15 -10.12 25.33
N ALA A 325 -13.03 -11.30 24.70
CA ALA A 325 -12.76 -12.56 25.42
C ALA A 325 -11.33 -12.67 25.97
N GLY A 326 -10.45 -11.70 25.75
CA GLY A 326 -9.05 -11.75 26.17
C GLY A 326 -8.22 -12.85 25.50
N SER A 327 -8.64 -13.38 24.36
CA SER A 327 -8.07 -14.59 23.76
C SER A 327 -7.51 -14.36 22.36
N TRP A 328 -6.18 -14.27 22.26
CA TRP A 328 -5.50 -14.22 20.96
C TRP A 328 -5.69 -15.49 20.12
N VAL A 329 -5.97 -16.64 20.74
CA VAL A 329 -6.20 -17.92 20.05
C VAL A 329 -7.44 -17.84 19.16
N ARG A 330 -8.48 -17.11 19.60
CA ARG A 330 -9.70 -16.90 18.79
C ARG A 330 -9.47 -16.08 17.54
N LEU A 331 -8.36 -15.34 17.43
CA LEU A 331 -7.99 -14.62 16.20
C LEU A 331 -7.43 -15.54 15.12
N LEU A 332 -6.87 -16.71 15.48
CA LEU A 332 -6.13 -17.57 14.56
C LEU A 332 -6.95 -18.01 13.33
N PRO A 333 -8.20 -18.51 13.46
CA PRO A 333 -9.00 -18.89 12.29
C PRO A 333 -9.21 -17.72 11.35
N GLY A 334 -9.54 -16.54 11.89
CA GLY A 334 -9.76 -15.34 11.09
C GLY A 334 -8.49 -14.85 10.38
N LEU A 335 -7.34 -14.89 11.06
CA LEU A 335 -6.04 -14.56 10.45
C LEU A 335 -5.68 -15.52 9.31
N VAL A 336 -5.97 -16.82 9.47
CA VAL A 336 -5.76 -17.84 8.41
C VAL A 336 -6.64 -17.52 7.19
N ILE A 337 -7.95 -17.34 7.39
CA ILE A 337 -8.90 -17.08 6.31
C ILE A 337 -8.56 -15.76 5.61
N ALA A 338 -8.35 -14.68 6.37
CA ALA A 338 -7.96 -13.38 5.82
C ALA A 338 -6.59 -13.44 5.12
N GLY A 339 -5.66 -14.27 5.59
CA GLY A 339 -4.35 -14.50 4.98
C GLY A 339 -4.49 -15.13 3.59
N VAL A 340 -5.34 -16.14 3.45
CA VAL A 340 -5.67 -16.73 2.13
C VAL A 340 -6.27 -15.68 1.21
N GLY A 341 -7.26 -14.92 1.69
CA GLY A 341 -7.89 -13.82 0.95
C GLY A 341 -6.85 -12.79 0.47
N SER A 342 -5.98 -12.33 1.37
CA SER A 342 -4.92 -11.37 1.04
C SER A 342 -3.93 -11.91 0.01
N GLY A 343 -3.62 -13.20 0.04
CA GLY A 343 -2.77 -13.86 -0.96
C GLY A 343 -3.37 -13.84 -2.36
N LEU A 344 -4.68 -14.07 -2.47
CA LEU A 344 -5.40 -13.97 -3.74
C LEU A 344 -5.41 -12.52 -4.26
N LEU A 345 -5.64 -11.53 -3.39
CA LEU A 345 -5.59 -10.11 -3.75
C LEU A 345 -4.20 -9.70 -4.25
N ASN A 346 -3.14 -10.06 -3.51
CA ASN A 346 -1.75 -9.70 -3.85
C ASN A 346 -1.23 -10.40 -5.11
N ALA A 347 -1.81 -11.53 -5.52
CA ALA A 347 -1.49 -12.17 -6.78
C ALA A 347 -2.24 -11.57 -7.98
N ALA A 348 -3.53 -11.27 -7.82
CA ALA A 348 -4.38 -10.84 -8.92
C ALA A 348 -4.26 -9.34 -9.24
N LEU A 349 -4.08 -8.48 -8.23
CA LEU A 349 -3.99 -7.03 -8.43
C LEU A 349 -2.82 -6.59 -9.32
N PRO A 350 -1.57 -7.06 -9.12
CA PRO A 350 -0.46 -6.68 -9.98
C PRO A 350 -0.66 -7.12 -11.43
N LEU A 351 -1.21 -8.32 -11.64
CA LEU A 351 -1.52 -8.82 -12.97
C LEU A 351 -2.58 -7.93 -13.65
N LEU A 352 -3.70 -7.67 -12.96
CA LEU A 352 -4.78 -6.84 -13.51
C LEU A 352 -4.31 -5.42 -13.78
N SER A 353 -3.42 -4.86 -12.97
CA SER A 353 -2.89 -3.50 -13.15
C SER A 353 -2.10 -3.36 -14.45
N VAL A 354 -1.22 -4.32 -14.76
CA VAL A 354 -0.40 -4.27 -15.97
C VAL A 354 -1.17 -4.71 -17.22
N GLU A 355 -2.20 -5.54 -17.10
CA GLU A 355 -3.07 -5.96 -18.21
C GLU A 355 -4.16 -4.93 -18.55
N SER A 356 -4.41 -3.96 -17.68
CA SER A 356 -5.40 -2.91 -17.88
C SER A 356 -4.90 -1.77 -18.79
N VAL A 357 -3.61 -1.74 -19.09
CA VAL A 357 -2.92 -0.72 -19.88
C VAL A 357 -2.06 -1.36 -20.97
N PRO A 358 -1.63 -0.60 -22.01
CA PRO A 358 -0.63 -1.10 -22.95
C PRO A 358 0.67 -1.51 -22.26
N ALA A 359 1.38 -2.52 -22.80
CA ALA A 359 2.59 -3.07 -22.19
C ALA A 359 3.70 -2.01 -21.98
N GLU A 360 3.75 -1.01 -22.87
CA GLU A 360 4.68 0.13 -22.81
C GLU A 360 4.40 1.03 -21.59
N ARG A 361 3.16 1.01 -21.07
CA ARG A 361 2.67 1.81 -19.94
C ARG A 361 2.47 0.98 -18.65
N ALA A 362 3.10 -0.19 -18.55
CA ALA A 362 2.91 -1.11 -17.44
C ALA A 362 3.32 -0.51 -16.09
N ALA A 363 4.38 0.32 -16.04
CA ALA A 363 4.77 0.98 -14.80
C ALA A 363 3.75 2.05 -14.37
N MET A 364 3.15 2.78 -15.32
CA MET A 364 2.06 3.73 -15.05
C MET A 364 0.81 2.99 -14.52
N GLY A 365 0.42 1.87 -15.15
CA GLY A 365 -0.70 1.04 -14.68
C GLY A 365 -0.49 0.53 -13.25
N SER A 366 0.71 0.06 -12.94
CA SER A 366 1.12 -0.32 -11.59
C SER A 366 1.05 0.87 -10.62
N GLY A 367 1.60 2.00 -11.02
CA GLY A 367 1.60 3.22 -10.21
C GLY A 367 0.17 3.68 -9.88
N ALA A 368 -0.74 3.67 -10.87
CA ALA A 368 -2.14 4.02 -10.67
C ALA A 368 -2.82 3.11 -9.65
N GLN A 369 -2.75 1.79 -9.83
CA GLN A 369 -3.35 0.81 -8.93
C GLN A 369 -2.83 0.96 -7.49
N GLN A 370 -1.51 1.12 -7.33
CA GLN A 370 -0.89 1.29 -6.02
C GLN A 370 -1.24 2.65 -5.38
N THR A 371 -1.38 3.73 -6.17
CA THR A 371 -1.86 5.03 -5.68
C THR A 371 -3.23 4.88 -5.02
N PHE A 372 -4.20 4.25 -5.70
CA PHE A 372 -5.52 3.97 -5.12
C PHE A 372 -5.43 3.10 -3.87
N ARG A 373 -4.53 2.10 -3.85
CA ARG A 373 -4.32 1.25 -2.68
C ARG A 373 -3.83 2.04 -1.47
N TYR A 374 -2.90 2.98 -1.63
CA TYR A 374 -2.40 3.79 -0.51
C TYR A 374 -3.35 4.90 -0.08
N ILE A 375 -4.12 5.47 -1.00
CA ILE A 375 -5.26 6.36 -0.64
C ILE A 375 -6.25 5.58 0.23
N GLY A 376 -6.65 4.39 -0.22
CA GLY A 376 -7.53 3.50 0.55
C GLY A 376 -6.92 3.13 1.91
N SER A 377 -5.62 2.85 1.97
CA SER A 377 -4.93 2.56 3.23
C SER A 377 -5.00 3.72 4.22
N CYS A 378 -4.74 4.95 3.77
CA CYS A 378 -4.82 6.14 4.63
C CYS A 378 -6.24 6.36 5.16
N ALA A 379 -7.24 6.24 4.29
CA ALA A 379 -8.65 6.33 4.68
C ALA A 379 -9.06 5.20 5.64
N GLY A 380 -8.62 3.97 5.36
CA GLY A 380 -8.91 2.80 6.18
C GLY A 380 -8.29 2.87 7.57
N VAL A 381 -7.02 3.27 7.67
CA VAL A 381 -6.35 3.49 8.96
C VAL A 381 -7.04 4.59 9.75
N ALA A 382 -7.38 5.72 9.11
CA ALA A 382 -8.11 6.82 9.75
C ALA A 382 -9.47 6.37 10.29
N LEU A 383 -10.23 5.63 9.47
CA LEU A 383 -11.53 5.09 9.87
C LEU A 383 -11.40 4.06 11.00
N THR A 384 -10.46 3.10 10.88
CA THR A 384 -10.25 2.07 11.91
C THR A 384 -9.93 2.69 13.26
N ILE A 385 -9.04 3.69 13.30
CA ILE A 385 -8.69 4.37 14.53
C ILE A 385 -9.90 5.15 15.09
N ALA A 386 -10.61 5.90 14.24
CA ALA A 386 -11.79 6.66 14.66
C ALA A 386 -12.84 5.72 15.29
N VAL A 387 -13.08 4.57 14.67
CA VAL A 387 -14.03 3.58 15.18
C VAL A 387 -13.57 2.96 16.51
N VAL A 388 -12.29 2.56 16.59
CA VAL A 388 -11.75 1.96 17.83
C VAL A 388 -11.76 2.96 18.99
N THR A 389 -11.41 4.21 18.74
CA THR A 389 -11.35 5.24 19.78
C THR A 389 -12.70 5.81 20.20
N SER A 390 -13.74 5.69 19.36
CA SER A 390 -15.11 6.11 19.70
C SER A 390 -15.94 5.01 20.36
N GLY A 391 -15.43 3.78 20.42
CA GLY A 391 -16.11 2.66 21.09
C GLY A 391 -16.19 2.82 22.61
N SER A 392 -17.18 2.19 23.25
CA SER A 392 -17.36 2.16 24.71
C SER A 392 -16.15 1.52 25.43
N SER A 393 -15.43 0.63 24.75
CA SER A 393 -14.15 0.04 25.16
C SER A 393 -13.28 -0.20 23.93
N PRO A 394 -11.94 -0.29 24.07
CA PRO A 394 -11.06 -0.64 22.96
C PRO A 394 -11.39 -2.00 22.32
N ALA A 395 -11.87 -2.97 23.10
CA ALA A 395 -12.30 -4.28 22.60
C ALA A 395 -13.55 -4.16 21.73
N HIS A 396 -14.59 -3.49 22.22
CA HIS A 396 -15.80 -3.22 21.44
C HIS A 396 -15.49 -2.43 20.17
N GLY A 397 -14.65 -1.39 20.27
CA GLY A 397 -14.20 -0.63 19.10
C GLY A 397 -13.45 -1.48 18.08
N ALA A 398 -12.65 -2.46 18.52
CA ALA A 398 -12.00 -3.43 17.63
C ALA A 398 -13.00 -4.31 16.88
N ASP A 399 -14.04 -4.81 17.56
CA ASP A 399 -15.09 -5.60 16.94
C ASP A 399 -15.87 -4.80 15.89
N VAL A 400 -16.24 -3.56 16.21
CA VAL A 400 -16.88 -2.67 15.23
C VAL A 400 -15.95 -2.42 14.03
N ALA A 401 -14.64 -2.21 14.24
CA ALA A 401 -13.67 -2.04 13.17
C ALA A 401 -13.54 -3.29 12.29
N MET A 402 -13.58 -4.49 12.86
CA MET A 402 -13.59 -5.76 12.12
C MET A 402 -14.87 -5.88 11.27
N GLY A 403 -16.03 -5.53 11.83
CA GLY A 403 -17.30 -5.51 11.10
C GLY A 403 -17.31 -4.50 9.94
N VAL A 404 -16.81 -3.28 10.17
CA VAL A 404 -16.66 -2.25 9.14
C VAL A 404 -15.70 -2.71 8.03
N SER A 405 -14.55 -3.31 8.40
CA SER A 405 -13.61 -3.88 7.44
C SER A 405 -14.26 -4.97 6.58
N ALA A 406 -15.04 -5.87 7.19
CA ALA A 406 -15.79 -6.89 6.47
C ALA A 406 -16.78 -6.28 5.47
N GLY A 407 -17.56 -5.28 5.90
CA GLY A 407 -18.49 -4.56 5.03
C GLY A 407 -17.79 -3.87 3.83
N LEU A 408 -16.68 -3.20 4.08
CA LEU A 408 -15.86 -2.59 3.04
C LEU A 408 -15.26 -3.62 2.07
N ALA A 409 -14.85 -4.77 2.58
CA ALA A 409 -14.36 -5.86 1.72
C ALA A 409 -15.46 -6.41 0.82
N LEU A 410 -16.68 -6.59 1.33
CA LEU A 410 -17.83 -7.01 0.51
C LEU A 410 -18.17 -5.96 -0.55
N LEU A 411 -18.14 -4.68 -0.23
CA LEU A 411 -18.29 -3.61 -1.21
C LEU A 411 -17.19 -3.67 -2.28
N GLY A 412 -15.95 -3.95 -1.89
CA GLY A 412 -14.84 -4.17 -2.82
C GLY A 412 -15.08 -5.37 -3.74
N ALA A 413 -15.60 -6.48 -3.22
CA ALA A 413 -15.95 -7.66 -4.00
C ALA A 413 -17.02 -7.34 -5.05
N VAL A 414 -18.08 -6.62 -4.66
CA VAL A 414 -19.15 -6.18 -5.56
C VAL A 414 -18.62 -5.22 -6.62
N ALA A 415 -17.84 -4.20 -6.21
CA ALA A 415 -17.27 -3.22 -7.13
C ALA A 415 -16.43 -3.89 -8.24
N VAL A 416 -15.55 -4.82 -7.87
CA VAL A 416 -14.72 -5.54 -8.84
C VAL A 416 -15.55 -6.49 -9.72
N ALA A 417 -16.59 -7.13 -9.17
CA ALA A 417 -17.47 -8.02 -9.92
C ALA A 417 -18.32 -7.26 -10.95
N VAL A 418 -18.79 -6.05 -10.63
CA VAL A 418 -19.58 -5.20 -11.55
C VAL A 418 -18.71 -4.61 -12.66
N LEU A 419 -17.48 -4.21 -12.34
CA LEU A 419 -16.51 -3.59 -13.27
C LEU A 419 -15.80 -4.60 -14.19
N ARG A 420 -16.32 -5.83 -14.31
CA ARG A 420 -15.79 -6.81 -15.25
C ARG A 420 -16.24 -6.50 -16.68
N GLU A 421 -15.37 -6.72 -17.65
CA GLU A 421 -15.79 -6.75 -19.05
C GLU A 421 -16.84 -7.86 -19.25
N ARG A 422 -18.01 -7.50 -19.76
CA ARG A 422 -18.92 -8.50 -20.33
C ARG A 422 -18.21 -9.08 -21.54
N ARG A 423 -17.79 -10.35 -21.50
CA ARG A 423 -17.41 -11.05 -22.73
C ARG A 423 -18.63 -11.00 -23.61
N LEU A 424 -18.57 -10.22 -24.69
CA LEU A 424 -19.49 -10.39 -25.79
C LEU A 424 -19.32 -11.84 -26.25
N ARG A 425 -20.36 -12.64 -26.03
CA ARG A 425 -20.45 -14.01 -26.54
C ARG A 425 -20.57 -13.96 -28.06
#